data_20003a4f43f42ee078eac681308754c7
#
_entry.id   20003a4f43f42ee078eac681308754c7
#
_cell.length_a   1.000
_cell.length_b   1.000
_cell.length_c   1.000
_cell.angle_alpha   90.00
_cell.angle_beta   90.00
_cell.angle_gamma   90.00
#
_symmetry.space_group_name_H-M   'P 1'
#
loop_
_entity.id
_entity.type
_entity.pdbx_description
1 polymer ?
#
loop_
_entity_poly.entity_id
_entity_poly.type
_entity_poly.pdbx_seq_one_letter_code
_entity_poly.pdbx_strand_id
1 'polypeptide(L)'
;KNLGTFIDKKNNKKKGEVKIKYPWPGCMISVINKKEQFKEYWDENKNFKLFDFGSYDKNKNLLIHGRMDDVINIRGHRIGSAEIESVILKSNYIKEVCAIDVDSELSGKELVIFVVNNRKINTTKIIENLILDNFGSFALPKEVISLTELPKTRSGKILRRILRDFYLDPDTNKIGDLSTILNKHVIKEIKKKLNKKNENK
;
A
#
# COMPACT_ATOMS: atom_id res chain seq x y z
N LYS A 1 -26.95 -17.25 0.72
CA LYS A 1 -26.56 -17.16 -0.72
C LYS A 1 -25.36 -16.23 -0.76
N ASN A 2 -24.21 -16.74 -1.19
CA ASN A 2 -23.02 -15.93 -1.39
C ASN A 2 -23.38 -14.85 -2.42
N LEU A 3 -23.08 -13.58 -2.11
CA LEU A 3 -23.28 -12.42 -2.99
C LEU A 3 -22.44 -12.49 -4.28
N GLY A 4 -22.03 -13.69 -4.69
CA GLY A 4 -21.27 -13.90 -5.92
C GLY A 4 -19.87 -13.29 -5.91
N THR A 5 -19.30 -13.01 -4.73
CA THR A 5 -17.89 -12.56 -4.64
C THR A 5 -16.97 -13.65 -5.13
N PHE A 6 -16.11 -13.33 -6.07
CA PHE A 6 -15.15 -14.27 -6.64
C PHE A 6 -13.81 -13.59 -6.95
N ILE A 7 -12.79 -14.41 -7.16
CA ILE A 7 -11.47 -13.95 -7.58
C ILE A 7 -11.32 -14.20 -9.07
N ASP A 8 -11.11 -13.14 -9.83
CA ASP A 8 -10.76 -13.21 -11.24
C ASP A 8 -9.29 -13.58 -11.39
N LYS A 9 -9.04 -14.84 -11.77
CA LYS A 9 -7.72 -15.40 -11.94
C LYS A 9 -7.32 -15.35 -13.42
N LYS A 10 -6.68 -14.27 -13.84
CA LYS A 10 -6.04 -14.24 -15.15
C LYS A 10 -4.85 -15.20 -15.15
N ASN A 11 -4.78 -16.11 -16.15
CA ASN A 11 -3.66 -17.02 -16.38
C ASN A 11 -3.34 -18.02 -15.26
N ASN A 12 -4.35 -18.71 -14.70
CA ASN A 12 -4.18 -19.78 -13.68
C ASN A 12 -3.40 -19.37 -12.42
N LYS A 13 -3.30 -18.08 -12.12
CA LYS A 13 -2.64 -17.60 -10.90
C LYS A 13 -3.48 -17.92 -9.66
N LYS A 14 -2.80 -18.24 -8.56
CA LYS A 14 -3.47 -18.50 -7.25
C LYS A 14 -4.14 -17.26 -6.68
N LYS A 15 -3.70 -16.05 -7.06
CA LYS A 15 -4.18 -14.75 -6.59
C LYS A 15 -4.78 -13.96 -7.75
N GLY A 16 -5.75 -13.09 -7.50
CA GLY A 16 -6.39 -12.26 -8.52
C GLY A 16 -7.22 -11.11 -7.96
N GLU A 17 -7.86 -10.37 -8.87
CA GLU A 17 -8.78 -9.28 -8.51
C GLU A 17 -10.06 -9.84 -7.90
N VAL A 18 -10.50 -9.23 -6.81
CA VAL A 18 -11.77 -9.59 -6.15
C VAL A 18 -12.90 -8.82 -6.80
N LYS A 19 -13.94 -9.56 -7.24
CA LYS A 19 -15.12 -9.01 -7.92
C LYS A 19 -16.42 -9.54 -7.33
N ILE A 20 -17.49 -8.82 -7.55
CA ILE A 20 -18.85 -9.26 -7.24
C ILE A 20 -19.58 -9.54 -8.57
N LYS A 21 -20.11 -10.76 -8.70
CA LYS A 21 -20.68 -11.27 -9.94
C LYS A 21 -21.94 -10.55 -10.41
N TYR A 22 -22.75 -10.04 -9.47
CA TYR A 22 -24.02 -9.39 -9.77
C TYR A 22 -24.18 -8.12 -8.95
N PRO A 23 -24.86 -7.08 -9.47
CA PRO A 23 -25.23 -5.92 -8.69
C PRO A 23 -26.15 -6.34 -7.52
N TRP A 24 -26.08 -5.61 -6.43
CA TRP A 24 -26.90 -5.79 -5.23
C TRP A 24 -27.68 -4.50 -4.94
N PRO A 25 -28.74 -4.53 -4.11
CA PRO A 25 -29.63 -3.37 -3.90
C PRO A 25 -28.91 -2.09 -3.43
N GLY A 26 -27.82 -2.22 -2.68
CA GLY A 26 -26.96 -1.08 -2.24
C GLY A 26 -25.84 -0.72 -3.20
N CYS A 27 -25.82 -1.29 -4.42
CA CYS A 27 -24.79 -0.98 -5.39
C CYS A 27 -24.99 0.44 -5.94
N MET A 28 -23.88 1.16 -6.15
CA MET A 28 -23.94 2.48 -6.75
C MET A 28 -24.53 2.41 -8.16
N ILE A 29 -25.36 3.39 -8.51
CA ILE A 29 -26.02 3.50 -9.82
C ILE A 29 -25.31 4.49 -10.75
N SER A 30 -24.53 5.41 -10.19
CA SER A 30 -23.78 6.40 -10.96
C SER A 30 -22.68 7.06 -10.10
N VAL A 31 -21.78 7.80 -10.76
CA VAL A 31 -20.85 8.76 -10.14
C VAL A 31 -21.16 10.14 -10.68
N ILE A 32 -21.48 11.10 -9.80
CA ILE A 32 -21.90 12.46 -10.20
C ILE A 32 -20.80 13.11 -11.03
N ASN A 33 -21.17 13.59 -12.23
CA ASN A 33 -20.29 14.26 -13.19
C ASN A 33 -19.04 13.48 -13.64
N LYS A 34 -19.02 12.13 -13.43
CA LYS A 34 -17.86 11.28 -13.75
C LYS A 34 -18.30 9.94 -14.34
N LYS A 35 -18.99 9.98 -15.49
CA LYS A 35 -19.49 8.77 -16.18
C LYS A 35 -18.40 7.77 -16.53
N GLU A 36 -17.23 8.24 -16.97
CA GLU A 36 -16.11 7.35 -17.31
C GLU A 36 -15.57 6.63 -16.07
N GLN A 37 -15.43 7.33 -14.94
CA GLN A 37 -15.05 6.73 -13.68
C GLN A 37 -16.07 5.66 -13.20
N PHE A 38 -17.37 5.86 -13.45
CA PHE A 38 -18.38 4.84 -13.16
C PHE A 38 -18.15 3.55 -13.96
N LYS A 39 -17.76 3.66 -15.25
CA LYS A 39 -17.45 2.50 -16.09
C LYS A 39 -16.25 1.70 -15.58
N GLU A 40 -15.26 2.35 -14.96
CA GLU A 40 -14.07 1.70 -14.43
C GLU A 40 -14.39 0.69 -13.32
N TYR A 41 -15.52 0.87 -12.61
CA TYR A 41 -15.97 -0.06 -11.57
C TYR A 41 -16.55 -1.37 -12.12
N TRP A 42 -16.76 -1.49 -13.43
CA TRP A 42 -17.34 -2.65 -14.04
C TRP A 42 -16.39 -3.28 -15.04
N ASP A 43 -16.40 -4.61 -15.12
CA ASP A 43 -15.71 -5.31 -16.18
C ASP A 43 -16.63 -5.54 -17.39
N GLU A 44 -16.09 -6.13 -18.46
CA GLU A 44 -16.82 -6.44 -19.70
C GLU A 44 -18.01 -7.39 -19.47
N ASN A 45 -17.94 -8.23 -18.43
CA ASN A 45 -19.00 -9.17 -18.03
C ASN A 45 -19.98 -8.56 -17.00
N LYS A 46 -19.94 -7.25 -16.79
CA LYS A 46 -20.76 -6.52 -15.79
C LYS A 46 -20.56 -7.01 -14.35
N ASN A 47 -19.37 -7.53 -14.01
CA ASN A 47 -18.99 -7.78 -12.65
C ASN A 47 -18.46 -6.50 -12.02
N PHE A 48 -18.81 -6.26 -10.75
CA PHE A 48 -18.35 -5.10 -10.02
C PHE A 48 -16.93 -5.35 -9.47
N LYS A 49 -16.00 -4.47 -9.76
CA LYS A 49 -14.63 -4.52 -9.29
C LYS A 49 -14.53 -3.88 -7.92
N LEU A 50 -14.00 -4.61 -6.94
CA LEU A 50 -13.70 -4.08 -5.61
C LEU A 50 -12.35 -3.38 -5.55
N PHE A 51 -11.52 -3.55 -6.59
CA PHE A 51 -10.13 -3.12 -6.63
C PHE A 51 -9.29 -3.70 -5.47
N ASP A 52 -9.73 -4.82 -4.93
CA ASP A 52 -8.98 -5.58 -3.94
C ASP A 52 -8.30 -6.77 -4.61
N PHE A 53 -7.13 -7.15 -4.07
CA PHE A 53 -6.35 -8.29 -4.51
C PHE A 53 -6.46 -9.40 -3.48
N GLY A 54 -6.79 -10.61 -3.91
CA GLY A 54 -7.08 -11.70 -2.99
C GLY A 54 -6.73 -13.09 -3.51
N SER A 55 -6.87 -14.07 -2.63
CA SER A 55 -6.78 -15.50 -2.94
C SER A 55 -7.78 -16.30 -2.12
N TYR A 56 -7.96 -17.57 -2.46
CA TYR A 56 -8.65 -18.50 -1.58
C TYR A 56 -7.63 -19.35 -0.83
N ASP A 57 -7.88 -19.59 0.46
CA ASP A 57 -7.16 -20.58 1.24
C ASP A 57 -7.60 -22.02 0.91
N LYS A 58 -7.04 -23.02 1.60
CA LYS A 58 -7.39 -24.44 1.43
C LYS A 58 -8.86 -24.73 1.79
N ASN A 59 -9.45 -23.94 2.65
CA ASN A 59 -10.83 -24.05 3.12
C ASN A 59 -11.80 -23.22 2.28
N LYS A 60 -11.35 -22.63 1.17
CA LYS A 60 -12.09 -21.71 0.29
C LYS A 60 -12.52 -20.40 0.97
N ASN A 61 -11.87 -20.01 2.07
CA ASN A 61 -12.05 -18.67 2.63
C ASN A 61 -11.35 -17.63 1.73
N LEU A 62 -11.99 -16.48 1.54
CA LEU A 62 -11.43 -15.38 0.80
C LEU A 62 -10.42 -14.64 1.69
N LEU A 63 -9.16 -14.60 1.24
CA LEU A 63 -8.07 -13.84 1.86
C LEU A 63 -7.82 -12.59 1.05
N ILE A 64 -7.96 -11.41 1.66
CA ILE A 64 -7.64 -10.13 1.04
C ILE A 64 -6.17 -9.78 1.34
N HIS A 65 -5.40 -9.53 0.29
CA HIS A 65 -3.97 -9.19 0.38
C HIS A 65 -3.70 -7.69 0.28
N GLY A 66 -4.71 -6.90 -0.04
CA GLY A 66 -4.64 -5.45 -0.17
C GLY A 66 -5.38 -4.93 -1.39
N ARG A 67 -5.19 -3.64 -1.66
CA ARG A 67 -5.77 -2.99 -2.83
C ARG A 67 -4.97 -3.32 -4.10
N MET A 68 -5.63 -3.30 -5.26
CA MET A 68 -4.96 -3.47 -6.56
C MET A 68 -3.98 -2.34 -6.87
N ASP A 69 -4.29 -1.13 -6.40
CA ASP A 69 -3.48 0.07 -6.50
C ASP A 69 -2.33 0.13 -5.47
N ASP A 70 -2.43 -0.68 -4.40
CA ASP A 70 -1.40 -0.83 -3.36
C ASP A 70 -0.49 -2.06 -3.61
N VAL A 71 -0.62 -2.74 -4.76
CA VAL A 71 0.27 -3.84 -5.14
C VAL A 71 1.58 -3.26 -5.69
N ILE A 72 2.65 -3.57 -5.01
CA ILE A 72 4.01 -3.17 -5.38
C ILE A 72 4.58 -4.16 -6.39
N ASN A 73 5.17 -3.68 -7.47
CA ASN A 73 5.83 -4.52 -8.47
C ASN A 73 7.35 -4.33 -8.37
N ILE A 74 8.00 -5.12 -7.53
CA ILE A 74 9.44 -5.03 -7.30
C ILE A 74 10.13 -6.05 -8.21
N ARG A 75 10.95 -5.60 -9.14
CA ARG A 75 11.74 -6.47 -10.04
C ARG A 75 10.89 -7.59 -10.69
N GLY A 76 9.66 -7.25 -11.13
CA GLY A 76 8.74 -8.21 -11.75
C GLY A 76 7.89 -9.04 -10.79
N HIS A 77 8.14 -8.98 -9.48
CA HIS A 77 7.35 -9.68 -8.47
C HIS A 77 6.23 -8.76 -7.94
N ARG A 78 5.00 -9.24 -7.98
CA ARG A 78 3.82 -8.52 -7.45
C ARG A 78 3.57 -8.93 -6.01
N ILE A 79 3.79 -8.00 -5.07
CA ILE A 79 3.57 -8.19 -3.64
C ILE A 79 2.60 -7.11 -3.15
N GLY A 80 1.60 -7.50 -2.34
CA GLY A 80 0.74 -6.54 -1.68
C GLY A 80 1.51 -5.76 -0.62
N SER A 81 1.37 -4.43 -0.58
CA SER A 81 1.96 -3.63 0.50
C SER A 81 1.53 -4.14 1.88
N ALA A 82 0.28 -4.58 2.02
CA ALA A 82 -0.26 -5.17 3.24
C ALA A 82 0.44 -6.49 3.63
N GLU A 83 0.91 -7.31 2.67
CA GLU A 83 1.67 -8.53 2.97
C GLU A 83 3.03 -8.17 3.61
N ILE A 84 3.72 -7.17 3.04
CA ILE A 84 5.00 -6.67 3.57
C ILE A 84 4.79 -6.08 4.97
N GLU A 85 3.81 -5.21 5.12
CA GLU A 85 3.47 -4.55 6.38
C GLU A 85 3.12 -5.56 7.48
N SER A 86 2.34 -6.59 7.13
CA SER A 86 1.95 -7.65 8.08
C SER A 86 3.14 -8.47 8.60
N VAL A 87 4.15 -8.72 7.75
CA VAL A 87 5.37 -9.42 8.17
C VAL A 87 6.18 -8.55 9.11
N ILE A 88 6.34 -7.26 8.81
CA ILE A 88 7.11 -6.32 9.62
C ILE A 88 6.43 -6.09 10.98
N LEU A 89 5.10 -6.02 11.03
CA LEU A 89 4.32 -5.83 12.27
C LEU A 89 4.38 -7.05 13.23
N LYS A 90 4.90 -8.21 12.80
CA LYS A 90 5.17 -9.32 13.72
C LYS A 90 6.27 -8.98 14.73
N SER A 91 7.09 -7.97 14.45
CA SER A 91 8.14 -7.51 15.34
C SER A 91 7.57 -6.65 16.48
N ASN A 92 7.85 -7.01 17.72
CA ASN A 92 7.48 -6.24 18.92
C ASN A 92 8.14 -4.86 19.00
N TYR A 93 9.09 -4.56 18.13
CA TYR A 93 9.81 -3.29 18.09
C TYR A 93 9.10 -2.24 17.22
N ILE A 94 8.12 -2.65 16.40
CA ILE A 94 7.47 -1.78 15.42
C ILE A 94 6.00 -1.61 15.80
N LYS A 95 5.58 -0.35 15.90
CA LYS A 95 4.21 0.05 16.23
C LYS A 95 3.36 0.21 14.97
N GLU A 96 3.93 0.87 13.96
CA GLU A 96 3.26 1.17 12.71
C GLU A 96 4.24 1.04 11.55
N VAL A 97 3.73 0.67 10.40
CA VAL A 97 4.51 0.55 9.17
C VAL A 97 3.69 0.98 7.97
N CYS A 98 4.36 1.56 6.99
CA CYS A 98 3.80 1.85 5.68
C CYS A 98 4.85 1.53 4.62
N ALA A 99 4.54 0.62 3.72
CA ALA A 99 5.36 0.25 2.58
C ALA A 99 4.89 1.01 1.34
N ILE A 100 5.80 1.67 0.64
CA ILE A 100 5.55 2.33 -0.64
C ILE A 100 6.52 1.82 -1.70
N ASP A 101 6.12 1.91 -2.96
CA ASP A 101 7.01 1.77 -4.10
C ASP A 101 7.41 3.12 -4.65
N VAL A 102 8.63 3.19 -5.15
CA VAL A 102 9.16 4.35 -5.86
C VAL A 102 9.83 3.89 -7.15
N ASP A 103 9.73 4.70 -8.19
CA ASP A 103 10.36 4.38 -9.46
C ASP A 103 11.88 4.45 -9.34
N SER A 104 12.55 3.55 -10.03
CA SER A 104 14.02 3.45 -10.12
C SER A 104 14.42 3.22 -11.56
N GLU A 105 15.38 3.99 -12.04
CA GLU A 105 15.89 3.86 -13.41
C GLU A 105 16.52 2.50 -13.68
N LEU A 106 17.12 1.87 -12.66
CA LEU A 106 17.88 0.62 -12.80
C LEU A 106 17.04 -0.63 -12.56
N SER A 107 16.04 -0.58 -11.68
CA SER A 107 15.32 -1.78 -11.19
C SER A 107 13.81 -1.73 -11.39
N GLY A 108 13.30 -0.72 -12.09
CA GLY A 108 11.89 -0.47 -12.30
C GLY A 108 11.25 0.15 -11.06
N LYS A 109 10.97 -0.65 -10.02
CA LYS A 109 10.42 -0.13 -8.75
C LYS A 109 11.18 -0.67 -7.56
N GLU A 110 11.39 0.20 -6.56
CA GLU A 110 12.07 -0.10 -5.31
C GLU A 110 11.13 0.10 -4.13
N LEU A 111 11.36 -0.69 -3.09
CA LEU A 111 10.59 -0.64 -1.85
C LEU A 111 11.19 0.39 -0.89
N VAL A 112 10.36 1.27 -0.36
CA VAL A 112 10.69 2.18 0.75
C VAL A 112 9.72 1.92 1.90
N ILE A 113 10.23 1.86 3.11
CA ILE A 113 9.47 1.53 4.31
C ILE A 113 9.53 2.68 5.30
N PHE A 114 8.37 3.19 5.68
CA PHE A 114 8.24 4.12 6.80
C PHE A 114 7.76 3.35 8.04
N VAL A 115 8.40 3.59 9.19
CA VAL A 115 8.08 2.90 10.43
C VAL A 115 7.94 3.86 11.62
N VAL A 116 7.11 3.46 12.56
CA VAL A 116 7.06 4.01 13.90
C VAL A 116 7.54 2.92 14.87
N ASN A 117 8.62 3.19 15.57
CA ASN A 117 9.20 2.22 16.50
C ASN A 117 8.57 2.33 17.90
N ASN A 118 8.40 1.20 18.58
CA ASN A 118 7.97 1.15 19.99
C ASN A 118 9.05 1.69 20.95
N ARG A 119 10.31 1.63 20.53
CA ARG A 119 11.48 2.04 21.31
C ARG A 119 12.45 2.82 20.41
N LYS A 120 13.33 3.62 21.01
CA LYS A 120 14.39 4.33 20.29
C LYS A 120 15.53 3.38 19.89
N ILE A 121 15.26 2.49 18.94
CA ILE A 121 16.24 1.56 18.38
C ILE A 121 16.27 1.69 16.87
N ASN A 122 17.39 1.33 16.28
CA ASN A 122 17.47 1.20 14.82
C ASN A 122 16.89 -0.16 14.40
N THR A 123 15.73 -0.16 13.75
CA THR A 123 15.02 -1.35 13.31
C THR A 123 15.35 -1.78 11.88
N THR A 124 16.25 -1.09 11.18
CA THR A 124 16.56 -1.37 9.76
C THR A 124 16.95 -2.83 9.53
N LYS A 125 17.95 -3.33 10.26
CA LYS A 125 18.40 -4.73 10.14
C LYS A 125 17.31 -5.76 10.50
N ILE A 126 16.46 -5.42 11.47
CA ILE A 126 15.34 -6.29 11.86
C ILE A 126 14.35 -6.40 10.69
N ILE A 127 14.03 -5.29 10.06
CA ILE A 127 13.13 -5.24 8.90
C ILE A 127 13.73 -5.95 7.69
N GLU A 128 15.00 -5.70 7.39
CA GLU A 128 15.72 -6.37 6.30
C GLU A 128 15.71 -7.90 6.48
N ASN A 129 15.99 -8.40 7.67
CA ASN A 129 15.95 -9.84 7.96
C ASN A 129 14.53 -10.40 7.80
N LEU A 130 13.51 -9.73 8.35
CA LEU A 130 12.12 -10.15 8.21
C LEU A 130 11.68 -10.23 6.74
N ILE A 131 12.12 -9.27 5.93
CA ILE A 131 11.81 -9.25 4.49
C ILE A 131 12.59 -10.33 3.75
N LEU A 132 13.87 -10.50 4.06
CA LEU A 132 14.71 -11.52 3.45
C LEU A 132 14.15 -12.92 3.70
N ASP A 133 13.76 -13.23 4.94
CA ASP A 133 13.25 -14.54 5.34
C ASP A 133 11.89 -14.86 4.74
N ASN A 134 11.03 -13.87 4.51
CA ASN A 134 9.66 -14.11 4.03
C ASN A 134 9.47 -13.91 2.52
N PHE A 135 10.26 -13.04 1.91
CA PHE A 135 10.10 -12.68 0.49
C PHE A 135 11.36 -12.93 -0.35
N GLY A 136 12.54 -12.95 0.28
CA GLY A 136 13.81 -13.05 -0.42
C GLY A 136 14.47 -11.70 -0.71
N SER A 137 15.70 -11.77 -1.24
CA SER A 137 16.56 -10.59 -1.44
C SER A 137 16.03 -9.56 -2.44
N PHE A 138 15.18 -9.98 -3.38
CA PHE A 138 14.61 -9.05 -4.36
C PHE A 138 13.68 -8.01 -3.73
N ALA A 139 13.08 -8.32 -2.57
CA ALA A 139 12.17 -7.45 -1.84
C ALA A 139 12.84 -6.60 -0.77
N LEU A 140 14.18 -6.67 -0.63
CA LEU A 140 14.89 -5.83 0.33
C LEU A 140 14.59 -4.35 0.08
N PRO A 141 14.28 -3.57 1.14
CA PRO A 141 13.96 -2.17 0.98
C PRO A 141 15.19 -1.37 0.57
N LYS A 142 15.01 -0.43 -0.33
CA LYS A 142 16.00 0.61 -0.62
C LYS A 142 16.31 1.43 0.61
N GLU A 143 15.29 1.65 1.42
CA GLU A 143 15.40 2.50 2.60
C GLU A 143 14.33 2.20 3.64
N VAL A 144 14.72 2.35 4.92
CA VAL A 144 13.83 2.32 6.08
C VAL A 144 13.90 3.67 6.79
N ILE A 145 12.78 4.37 6.87
CA ILE A 145 12.66 5.71 7.45
C ILE A 145 11.83 5.64 8.71
N SER A 146 12.45 5.92 9.85
CA SER A 146 11.75 5.99 11.14
C SER A 146 11.11 7.36 11.33
N LEU A 147 9.84 7.38 11.72
CA LEU A 147 9.07 8.57 12.07
C LEU A 147 8.52 8.44 13.49
N THR A 148 8.11 9.55 14.09
CA THR A 148 7.40 9.55 15.39
C THR A 148 5.96 9.07 15.23
N GLU A 149 5.34 9.38 14.10
CA GLU A 149 4.00 8.93 13.69
C GLU A 149 3.94 8.83 12.17
N LEU A 150 2.96 8.08 11.64
CA LEU A 150 2.60 8.11 10.23
C LEU A 150 1.47 9.10 9.97
N PRO A 151 1.41 9.77 8.79
CA PRO A 151 0.33 10.67 8.45
C PRO A 151 -0.99 9.89 8.28
N LYS A 152 -2.04 10.32 8.98
CA LYS A 152 -3.33 9.62 9.03
C LYS A 152 -4.51 10.55 8.76
N THR A 153 -5.56 9.97 8.21
CA THR A 153 -6.89 10.59 8.17
C THR A 153 -7.52 10.62 9.56
N ARG A 154 -8.62 11.36 9.71
CA ARG A 154 -9.44 11.35 10.94
C ARG A 154 -9.99 9.96 11.30
N SER A 155 -10.18 9.08 10.31
CA SER A 155 -10.60 7.68 10.53
C SER A 155 -9.45 6.73 10.86
N GLY A 156 -8.21 7.24 11.01
CA GLY A 156 -7.01 6.44 11.33
C GLY A 156 -6.33 5.77 10.14
N LYS A 157 -6.81 5.99 8.91
CA LYS A 157 -6.19 5.41 7.70
C LYS A 157 -4.87 6.12 7.39
N ILE A 158 -3.78 5.37 7.22
CA ILE A 158 -2.47 5.88 6.80
C ILE A 158 -2.56 6.44 5.37
N LEU A 159 -2.02 7.63 5.18
CA LEU A 159 -2.00 8.34 3.91
C LEU A 159 -0.75 7.98 3.10
N ARG A 160 -0.71 6.75 2.57
CA ARG A 160 0.42 6.20 1.80
C ARG A 160 0.84 7.10 0.65
N ARG A 161 -0.13 7.66 -0.10
CA ARG A 161 0.15 8.57 -1.20
C ARG A 161 0.97 9.78 -0.74
N ILE A 162 0.65 10.37 0.39
CA ILE A 162 1.38 11.53 0.93
C ILE A 162 2.82 11.17 1.27
N LEU A 163 3.07 10.00 1.85
CA LEU A 163 4.43 9.52 2.10
C LEU A 163 5.21 9.34 0.80
N ARG A 164 4.58 8.81 -0.25
CA ARG A 164 5.20 8.67 -1.57
C ARG A 164 5.52 10.02 -2.20
N ASP A 165 4.55 10.95 -2.20
CA ASP A 165 4.73 12.29 -2.79
C ASP A 165 5.89 13.03 -2.12
N PHE A 166 5.98 13.01 -0.79
CA PHE A 166 7.10 13.62 -0.05
C PHE A 166 8.44 12.91 -0.26
N TYR A 167 8.43 11.58 -0.41
CA TYR A 167 9.67 10.85 -0.66
C TYR A 167 10.27 11.21 -2.02
N LEU A 168 9.42 11.40 -3.03
CA LEU A 168 9.85 11.79 -4.38
C LEU A 168 10.27 13.27 -4.45
N ASP A 169 9.54 14.15 -3.77
CA ASP A 169 9.82 15.59 -3.72
C ASP A 169 9.42 16.16 -2.34
N PRO A 170 10.39 16.28 -1.40
CA PRO A 170 10.11 16.76 -0.05
C PRO A 170 9.56 18.19 0.01
N ASP A 171 9.85 19.02 -0.99
CA ASP A 171 9.41 20.40 -1.07
C ASP A 171 8.15 20.62 -1.89
N THR A 172 7.58 19.53 -2.41
CA THR A 172 6.39 19.61 -3.25
C THR A 172 5.24 20.36 -2.56
N ASN A 173 4.66 21.30 -3.29
CA ASN A 173 3.41 21.97 -2.92
C ASN A 173 2.18 21.35 -3.61
N LYS A 174 2.40 20.32 -4.45
CA LYS A 174 1.34 19.62 -5.19
C LYS A 174 0.70 18.48 -4.40
N ILE A 175 0.93 18.42 -3.10
CA ILE A 175 0.28 17.46 -2.23
C ILE A 175 -1.20 17.83 -2.19
N GLY A 176 -2.05 16.83 -2.46
CA GLY A 176 -3.50 17.01 -2.42
C GLY A 176 -3.98 17.58 -1.08
N ASP A 177 -5.27 17.70 -0.89
CA ASP A 177 -5.87 18.35 0.29
C ASP A 177 -5.28 17.83 1.62
N LEU A 178 -4.40 18.63 2.22
CA LEU A 178 -3.79 18.39 3.54
C LEU A 178 -4.80 18.60 4.69
N SER A 179 -6.02 19.10 4.41
CA SER A 179 -7.05 19.33 5.42
C SER A 179 -7.54 18.02 6.05
N THR A 180 -7.41 16.92 5.33
CA THR A 180 -7.82 15.58 5.77
C THR A 180 -6.85 14.93 6.75
N ILE A 181 -5.64 15.50 6.90
CA ILE A 181 -4.60 14.96 7.80
C ILE A 181 -4.91 15.33 9.24
N LEU A 182 -5.01 14.32 10.10
CA LEU A 182 -5.24 14.51 11.52
C LEU A 182 -4.00 15.11 12.22
N ASN A 183 -2.82 14.54 11.96
CA ASN A 183 -1.56 14.83 12.65
C ASN A 183 -0.60 15.64 11.75
N LYS A 184 -0.99 16.87 11.42
CA LYS A 184 -0.24 17.75 10.49
C LYS A 184 1.23 18.00 10.88
N HIS A 185 1.59 17.91 12.17
CA HIS A 185 2.97 18.10 12.64
C HIS A 185 3.95 17.07 12.05
N VAL A 186 3.46 15.86 11.70
CA VAL A 186 4.28 14.81 11.08
C VAL A 186 4.84 15.25 9.72
N ILE A 187 4.13 16.12 9.00
CA ILE A 187 4.60 16.64 7.71
C ILE A 187 5.94 17.36 7.84
N LYS A 188 6.10 18.16 8.91
CA LYS A 188 7.37 18.86 9.17
C LYS A 188 8.52 17.87 9.45
N GLU A 189 8.23 16.81 10.19
CA GLU A 189 9.21 15.75 10.47
C GLU A 189 9.63 15.02 9.19
N ILE A 190 8.67 14.64 8.34
CA ILE A 190 8.91 13.96 7.06
C ILE A 190 9.83 14.82 6.18
N LYS A 191 9.46 16.08 5.95
CA LYS A 191 10.26 17.04 5.17
C LYS A 191 11.68 17.15 5.71
N LYS A 192 11.83 17.37 7.01
CA LYS A 192 13.15 17.53 7.66
C LYS A 192 14.03 16.28 7.48
N LYS A 193 13.46 15.08 7.59
CA LYS A 193 14.22 13.83 7.45
C LYS A 193 14.64 13.57 6.01
N LEU A 194 13.76 13.87 5.06
CA LEU A 194 14.03 13.64 3.63
C LEU A 194 15.00 14.69 3.07
N ASN A 195 14.90 15.98 3.47
CA ASN A 195 15.83 17.03 3.02
C ASN A 195 17.23 16.81 3.55
N LYS A 196 17.42 16.46 4.83
CA LYS A 196 18.74 16.12 5.38
C LYS A 196 19.44 14.98 4.62
N LYS A 197 18.68 14.11 3.98
CA LYS A 197 19.22 13.03 3.16
C LYS A 197 19.75 13.53 1.81
N ASN A 198 19.05 14.49 1.20
CA ASN A 198 19.46 15.05 -0.10
C ASN A 198 20.73 15.90 0.03
N GLU A 199 20.99 16.50 1.21
CA GLU A 199 22.22 17.23 1.51
C GLU A 199 23.45 16.33 1.74
N ASN A 200 23.23 15.04 2.04
CA ASN A 200 24.30 14.05 2.33
C ASN A 200 24.57 13.09 1.14
N LYS A 201 24.00 13.33 -0.03
CA LYS A 201 24.29 12.63 -1.30
C LYS A 201 25.10 13.48 -2.23
#